data_fa872109ef6ab0bd34e2e19634e206f7
#
_entry.id   fa872109ef6ab0bd34e2e19634e206f7
#
_cell.length_a   1.000
_cell.length_b   1.000
_cell.length_c   1.000
_cell.angle_alpha   90.00
_cell.angle_beta   90.00
_cell.angle_gamma   90.00
#
_symmetry.space_group_name_H-M   'P 1'
#
loop_
_entity.id
_entity.type
_entity.pdbx_description
1 polymer ?
#
loop_
_entity_poly.entity_id
_entity_poly.type
_entity_poly.pdbx_seq_one_letter_code
_entity_poly.pdbx_strand_id
1 'polypeptide(L)'
;NEILRGSTGVAIRHQADVEGKEVENAKKASEMRRNLENIQLLVRKGSIAEAKNDINEVIAYLTTHSQTENLLAVEAAQSLNAAILSYVNRNGMISLIVEAEHSGAMGTVAYFKKLQELLVNEAEKRIDNAVKSVAELVVKYINSHISENVSTSVLSDVTGYSSGYLSRISRQEIGMSIHDYVAQTRMNLAKEMLVNTNLKIYEVAENCGYENTTYFIKIFRISTGITPQDYRLKGKH
;
A
#
# COMPACT_ATOMS: atom_id res chain seq x y z
N ASN A 1 3.24 -69.56 -22.11
CA ASN A 1 2.34 -68.49 -22.67
C ASN A 1 1.86 -67.49 -21.61
N GLU A 2 1.78 -67.84 -20.33
CA GLU A 2 1.37 -66.90 -19.25
C GLU A 2 2.52 -65.98 -18.81
N ILE A 3 3.76 -66.41 -18.86
CA ILE A 3 4.91 -65.62 -18.47
C ILE A 3 5.17 -64.46 -19.42
N LEU A 4 4.89 -64.64 -20.73
CA LEU A 4 5.04 -63.58 -21.74
C LEU A 4 3.94 -62.51 -21.67
N ARG A 5 2.75 -62.85 -21.20
CA ARG A 5 1.65 -61.85 -21.00
C ARG A 5 1.86 -60.98 -19.77
N GLY A 6 2.47 -61.51 -18.73
CA GLY A 6 2.83 -60.72 -17.53
C GLY A 6 3.90 -59.68 -17.81
N SER A 7 4.97 -60.00 -18.55
CA SER A 7 6.05 -59.10 -18.86
C SER A 7 5.68 -57.95 -19.81
N THR A 8 4.83 -58.21 -20.80
CA THR A 8 4.29 -57.19 -21.71
C THR A 8 3.33 -56.20 -20.97
N GLY A 9 2.49 -56.71 -20.06
CA GLY A 9 1.59 -55.85 -19.29
C GLY A 9 2.35 -54.90 -18.29
N VAL A 10 3.46 -55.37 -17.72
CA VAL A 10 4.33 -54.58 -16.87
C VAL A 10 5.06 -53.50 -17.69
N ALA A 11 5.60 -53.86 -18.87
CA ALA A 11 6.29 -52.90 -19.75
C ALA A 11 5.34 -51.80 -20.26
N ILE A 12 4.09 -52.13 -20.66
CA ILE A 12 3.09 -51.17 -21.10
C ILE A 12 2.69 -50.21 -19.96
N ARG A 13 2.50 -50.71 -18.73
CA ARG A 13 2.20 -49.88 -17.57
C ARG A 13 3.39 -48.93 -17.24
N HIS A 14 4.61 -49.41 -17.28
CA HIS A 14 5.78 -48.61 -17.04
C HIS A 14 5.94 -47.49 -18.08
N GLN A 15 5.63 -47.79 -19.36
CA GLN A 15 5.68 -46.78 -20.44
C GLN A 15 4.60 -45.73 -20.29
N ALA A 16 3.37 -46.11 -19.93
CA ALA A 16 2.27 -45.20 -19.68
C ALA A 16 2.52 -44.28 -18.45
N ASP A 17 3.16 -44.84 -17.39
CA ASP A 17 3.57 -44.08 -16.21
C ASP A 17 4.73 -43.10 -16.53
N VAL A 18 5.63 -43.42 -17.43
CA VAL A 18 6.70 -42.55 -17.91
C VAL A 18 6.13 -41.42 -18.77
N GLU A 19 5.29 -41.72 -19.74
CA GLU A 19 4.60 -40.73 -20.59
C GLU A 19 3.74 -39.78 -19.75
N GLY A 20 3.01 -40.28 -18.75
CA GLY A 20 2.23 -39.46 -17.82
C GLY A 20 3.09 -38.47 -17.02
N LYS A 21 4.26 -38.92 -16.54
CA LYS A 21 5.21 -38.04 -15.84
C LYS A 21 5.87 -37.02 -16.74
N GLU A 22 6.16 -37.36 -18.00
CA GLU A 22 6.74 -36.41 -18.96
C GLU A 22 5.73 -35.30 -19.31
N VAL A 23 4.46 -35.64 -19.51
CA VAL A 23 3.38 -34.65 -19.75
C VAL A 23 3.20 -33.74 -18.53
N GLU A 24 3.20 -34.29 -17.32
CA GLU A 24 3.10 -33.50 -16.09
C GLU A 24 4.31 -32.55 -15.92
N ASN A 25 5.50 -33.03 -16.19
CA ASN A 25 6.72 -32.20 -16.11
C ASN A 25 6.72 -31.10 -17.17
N ALA A 26 6.27 -31.39 -18.38
CA ALA A 26 6.14 -30.38 -19.45
C ALA A 26 5.12 -29.28 -19.07
N LYS A 27 4.00 -29.66 -18.44
CA LYS A 27 2.98 -28.73 -17.93
C LYS A 27 3.57 -27.84 -16.83
N LYS A 28 4.24 -28.42 -15.84
CA LYS A 28 4.90 -27.65 -14.76
C LYS A 28 5.95 -26.68 -15.31
N ALA A 29 6.74 -27.10 -16.29
CA ALA A 29 7.72 -26.23 -16.94
C ALA A 29 7.07 -25.04 -17.66
N SER A 30 5.93 -25.27 -18.33
CA SER A 30 5.17 -24.21 -19.00
C SER A 30 4.58 -23.21 -17.99
N GLU A 31 4.02 -23.70 -16.89
CA GLU A 31 3.50 -22.85 -15.80
C GLU A 31 4.62 -22.00 -15.16
N MET A 32 5.78 -22.62 -14.90
CA MET A 32 6.95 -21.93 -14.36
C MET A 32 7.42 -20.79 -15.27
N ARG A 33 7.52 -21.02 -16.56
CA ARG A 33 7.92 -19.97 -17.52
C ARG A 33 6.92 -18.83 -17.55
N ARG A 34 5.62 -19.11 -17.53
CA ARG A 34 4.58 -18.10 -17.46
C ARG A 34 4.67 -17.24 -16.20
N ASN A 35 4.92 -17.86 -15.03
CA ASN A 35 5.09 -17.14 -13.78
C ASN A 35 6.31 -16.22 -13.84
N LEU A 36 7.43 -16.67 -14.38
CA LEU A 36 8.64 -15.87 -14.56
C LEU A 36 8.42 -14.68 -15.51
N GLU A 37 7.71 -14.88 -16.64
CA GLU A 37 7.36 -13.80 -17.56
C GLU A 37 6.45 -12.76 -16.88
N ASN A 38 5.46 -13.20 -16.10
CA ASN A 38 4.58 -12.31 -15.36
C ASN A 38 5.35 -11.52 -14.28
N ILE A 39 6.23 -12.18 -13.52
CA ILE A 39 7.13 -11.51 -12.56
C ILE A 39 7.94 -10.42 -13.27
N GLN A 40 8.57 -10.72 -14.39
CA GLN A 40 9.35 -9.74 -15.14
C GLN A 40 8.51 -8.55 -15.61
N LEU A 41 7.28 -8.79 -16.07
CA LEU A 41 6.34 -7.74 -16.48
C LEU A 41 5.95 -6.85 -15.32
N LEU A 42 5.54 -7.42 -14.18
CA LEU A 42 5.11 -6.69 -12.98
C LEU A 42 6.27 -5.90 -12.37
N VAL A 43 7.46 -6.48 -12.34
CA VAL A 43 8.70 -5.81 -11.93
C VAL A 43 9.00 -4.58 -12.80
N ARG A 44 8.83 -4.68 -14.14
CA ARG A 44 9.01 -3.54 -15.05
C ARG A 44 7.99 -2.44 -14.80
N LYS A 45 6.76 -2.79 -14.43
CA LYS A 45 5.69 -1.85 -14.07
C LYS A 45 5.86 -1.25 -12.66
N GLY A 46 6.77 -1.75 -11.86
CA GLY A 46 6.98 -1.31 -10.47
C GLY A 46 6.03 -1.98 -9.45
N SER A 47 5.21 -2.96 -9.88
CA SER A 47 4.17 -3.62 -9.09
C SER A 47 4.66 -4.95 -8.48
N ILE A 48 5.79 -4.95 -7.77
CA ILE A 48 6.35 -6.20 -7.22
C ILE A 48 5.43 -6.89 -6.19
N ALA A 49 4.60 -6.13 -5.49
CA ALA A 49 3.62 -6.70 -4.54
C ALA A 49 2.58 -7.57 -5.25
N GLU A 50 2.20 -7.22 -6.50
CA GLU A 50 1.28 -8.00 -7.32
C GLU A 50 1.91 -9.32 -7.79
N ALA A 51 3.24 -9.35 -7.94
CA ALA A 51 3.99 -10.56 -8.31
C ALA A 51 4.18 -11.56 -7.16
N LYS A 52 3.71 -11.25 -5.95
CA LYS A 52 3.96 -12.07 -4.73
C LYS A 52 3.57 -13.53 -4.91
N ASN A 53 2.43 -13.81 -5.51
CA ASN A 53 1.95 -15.18 -5.70
C ASN A 53 2.82 -15.96 -6.70
N ASP A 54 3.18 -15.33 -7.83
CA ASP A 54 4.05 -15.95 -8.83
C ASP A 54 5.46 -16.22 -8.26
N ILE A 55 5.98 -15.29 -7.46
CA ILE A 55 7.27 -15.47 -6.75
C ILE A 55 7.18 -16.64 -5.77
N ASN A 56 6.08 -16.76 -5.01
CA ASN A 56 5.86 -17.90 -4.11
C ASN A 56 5.86 -19.24 -4.85
N GLU A 57 5.23 -19.31 -6.00
CA GLU A 57 5.18 -20.51 -6.83
C GLU A 57 6.57 -20.92 -7.35
N VAL A 58 7.37 -19.92 -7.79
CA VAL A 58 8.76 -20.17 -8.20
C VAL A 58 9.59 -20.67 -7.01
N ILE A 59 9.49 -20.04 -5.84
CA ILE A 59 10.20 -20.45 -4.62
C ILE A 59 9.78 -21.85 -4.19
N ALA A 60 8.48 -22.20 -4.26
CA ALA A 60 7.98 -23.54 -3.94
C ALA A 60 8.57 -24.58 -4.89
N TYR A 61 8.63 -24.27 -6.18
CA TYR A 61 9.28 -25.13 -7.15
C TYR A 61 10.78 -25.36 -6.83
N LEU A 62 11.51 -24.28 -6.54
CA LEU A 62 12.94 -24.35 -6.17
C LEU A 62 13.16 -25.12 -4.86
N THR A 63 12.17 -25.14 -3.96
CA THR A 63 12.25 -25.88 -2.69
C THR A 63 12.18 -27.39 -2.91
N THR A 64 11.43 -27.83 -3.93
CA THR A 64 11.19 -29.26 -4.23
C THR A 64 12.14 -29.84 -5.26
N HIS A 65 12.89 -29.00 -5.99
CA HIS A 65 13.78 -29.44 -7.08
C HIS A 65 15.20 -28.94 -6.82
N SER A 66 16.14 -29.86 -6.86
CA SER A 66 17.58 -29.53 -6.71
C SER A 66 18.03 -28.63 -7.87
N GLN A 67 18.67 -27.53 -7.56
CA GLN A 67 19.25 -26.64 -8.57
C GLN A 67 20.47 -27.21 -9.25
N THR A 68 21.10 -28.26 -8.67
CA THR A 68 22.29 -28.89 -9.23
C THR A 68 21.97 -29.94 -10.30
N GLU A 69 20.75 -30.49 -10.30
CA GLU A 69 20.35 -31.60 -11.16
C GLU A 69 19.20 -31.25 -12.11
N ASN A 70 18.55 -30.11 -11.93
CA ASN A 70 17.40 -29.69 -12.69
C ASN A 70 17.65 -28.36 -13.41
N LEU A 71 17.87 -28.44 -14.73
CA LEU A 71 18.15 -27.25 -15.56
C LEU A 71 17.05 -26.17 -15.45
N LEU A 72 15.78 -26.58 -15.37
CA LEU A 72 14.66 -25.64 -15.21
C LEU A 72 14.73 -24.92 -13.87
N ALA A 73 15.15 -25.58 -12.79
CA ALA A 73 15.33 -24.94 -11.50
C ALA A 73 16.48 -23.91 -11.53
N VAL A 74 17.56 -24.21 -12.25
CA VAL A 74 18.66 -23.25 -12.46
C VAL A 74 18.18 -22.03 -13.24
N GLU A 75 17.48 -22.23 -14.36
CA GLU A 75 16.90 -21.14 -15.16
C GLU A 75 15.90 -20.29 -14.35
N ALA A 76 15.05 -20.95 -13.56
CA ALA A 76 14.07 -20.26 -12.72
C ALA A 76 14.74 -19.39 -11.65
N ALA A 77 15.77 -19.92 -10.95
CA ALA A 77 16.51 -19.18 -9.94
C ALA A 77 17.25 -17.98 -10.55
N GLN A 78 17.90 -18.15 -11.71
CA GLN A 78 18.60 -17.07 -12.39
C GLN A 78 17.64 -15.98 -12.88
N SER A 79 16.52 -16.36 -13.50
CA SER A 79 15.51 -15.44 -14.02
C SER A 79 14.83 -14.65 -12.89
N LEU A 80 14.48 -15.31 -11.80
CA LEU A 80 13.91 -14.67 -10.61
C LEU A 80 14.91 -13.66 -10.02
N ASN A 81 16.17 -14.09 -9.84
CA ASN A 81 17.20 -13.21 -9.30
C ASN A 81 17.43 -11.97 -10.19
N ALA A 82 17.52 -12.16 -11.51
CA ALA A 82 17.69 -11.04 -12.45
C ALA A 82 16.51 -10.05 -12.41
N ALA A 83 15.27 -10.53 -12.33
CA ALA A 83 14.09 -9.70 -12.22
C ALA A 83 14.11 -8.87 -10.92
N ILE A 84 14.38 -9.52 -9.78
CA ILE A 84 14.42 -8.84 -8.47
C ILE A 84 15.59 -7.85 -8.41
N LEU A 85 16.79 -8.21 -8.87
CA LEU A 85 17.93 -7.30 -8.91
C LEU A 85 17.63 -6.04 -9.75
N SER A 86 16.97 -6.20 -10.90
CA SER A 86 16.54 -5.09 -11.75
C SER A 86 15.58 -4.15 -10.99
N TYR A 87 14.63 -4.70 -10.24
CA TYR A 87 13.69 -3.91 -9.43
C TYR A 87 14.40 -3.16 -8.30
N VAL A 88 15.20 -3.88 -7.51
CA VAL A 88 15.93 -3.36 -6.34
C VAL A 88 16.89 -2.23 -6.77
N ASN A 89 17.64 -2.43 -7.85
CA ASN A 89 18.57 -1.42 -8.37
C ASN A 89 17.83 -0.15 -8.83
N ARG A 90 16.75 -0.32 -9.58
CA ARG A 90 15.94 0.81 -10.09
C ARG A 90 15.31 1.64 -8.96
N ASN A 91 14.98 1.00 -7.84
CA ASN A 91 14.32 1.64 -6.71
C ASN A 91 15.29 2.03 -5.57
N GLY A 92 16.59 1.87 -5.75
CA GLY A 92 17.61 2.23 -4.75
C GLY A 92 17.58 1.38 -3.49
N MET A 93 17.13 0.11 -3.57
CA MET A 93 16.92 -0.78 -2.42
C MET A 93 18.03 -1.84 -2.27
N ILE A 94 19.24 -1.56 -2.69
CA ILE A 94 20.36 -2.55 -2.71
C ILE A 94 20.62 -3.13 -1.32
N SER A 95 20.38 -2.38 -0.24
CA SER A 95 20.51 -2.86 1.14
C SER A 95 19.67 -4.10 1.44
N LEU A 96 18.53 -4.30 0.77
CA LEU A 96 17.67 -5.46 0.98
C LEU A 96 18.34 -6.75 0.47
N ILE A 97 19.17 -6.65 -0.57
CA ILE A 97 19.95 -7.80 -1.08
C ILE A 97 20.97 -8.23 -0.04
N VAL A 98 21.72 -7.26 0.50
CA VAL A 98 22.73 -7.53 1.55
C VAL A 98 22.07 -8.16 2.77
N GLU A 99 20.89 -7.67 3.17
CA GLU A 99 20.13 -8.24 4.29
C GLU A 99 19.65 -9.66 3.99
N ALA A 100 19.18 -9.94 2.76
CA ALA A 100 18.73 -11.26 2.36
C ALA A 100 19.88 -12.29 2.31
N GLU A 101 21.10 -11.87 1.96
CA GLU A 101 22.30 -12.73 1.94
C GLU A 101 22.69 -13.26 3.33
N HIS A 102 22.29 -12.57 4.41
CA HIS A 102 22.46 -13.10 5.78
C HIS A 102 21.62 -14.37 6.05
N SER A 103 20.57 -14.61 5.28
CA SER A 103 19.72 -15.80 5.40
C SER A 103 20.15 -16.96 4.51
N GLY A 104 20.99 -16.72 3.51
CA GLY A 104 21.51 -17.72 2.59
C GLY A 104 22.19 -17.09 1.38
N ALA A 105 23.11 -17.82 0.76
CA ALA A 105 23.82 -17.37 -0.43
C ALA A 105 22.82 -16.98 -1.55
N MET A 106 23.18 -15.99 -2.35
CA MET A 106 22.37 -15.49 -3.47
C MET A 106 21.93 -16.65 -4.39
N GLY A 107 20.64 -16.67 -4.73
CA GLY A 107 20.06 -17.74 -5.55
C GLY A 107 19.52 -18.93 -4.78
N THR A 108 19.78 -19.05 -3.47
CA THR A 108 19.20 -20.11 -2.64
C THR A 108 17.73 -19.84 -2.29
N VAL A 109 17.00 -20.89 -1.94
CA VAL A 109 15.60 -20.76 -1.48
C VAL A 109 15.46 -19.86 -0.25
N ALA A 110 16.40 -19.98 0.71
CA ALA A 110 16.41 -19.14 1.91
C ALA A 110 16.58 -17.65 1.58
N TYR A 111 17.52 -17.35 0.68
CA TYR A 111 17.72 -16.00 0.15
C TYR A 111 16.46 -15.44 -0.51
N PHE A 112 15.82 -16.20 -1.41
CA PHE A 112 14.61 -15.72 -2.11
C PHE A 112 13.43 -15.50 -1.15
N LYS A 113 13.22 -16.38 -0.18
CA LYS A 113 12.17 -16.22 0.84
C LYS A 113 12.39 -14.94 1.65
N LYS A 114 13.60 -14.69 2.10
CA LYS A 114 13.92 -13.48 2.86
C LYS A 114 13.80 -12.23 2.03
N LEU A 115 14.32 -12.26 0.81
CA LEU A 115 14.24 -11.11 -0.10
C LEU A 115 12.81 -10.75 -0.47
N GLN A 116 11.95 -11.74 -0.70
CA GLN A 116 10.51 -11.51 -0.93
C GLN A 116 9.84 -10.84 0.28
N GLU A 117 10.08 -11.34 1.48
CA GLU A 117 9.57 -10.73 2.73
C GLU A 117 9.98 -9.26 2.82
N LEU A 118 11.26 -8.97 2.64
CA LEU A 118 11.81 -7.61 2.71
C LEU A 118 11.19 -6.68 1.65
N LEU A 119 11.04 -7.16 0.42
CA LEU A 119 10.45 -6.39 -0.68
C LEU A 119 8.97 -6.06 -0.44
N VAL A 120 8.21 -7.03 0.08
CA VAL A 120 6.79 -6.81 0.41
C VAL A 120 6.67 -5.78 1.53
N ASN A 121 7.43 -5.94 2.62
CA ASN A 121 7.43 -5.01 3.74
C ASN A 121 7.82 -3.58 3.31
N GLU A 122 8.82 -3.45 2.44
CA GLU A 122 9.24 -2.15 1.93
C GLU A 122 8.18 -1.52 1.01
N ALA A 123 7.50 -2.31 0.18
CA ALA A 123 6.40 -1.83 -0.65
C ALA A 123 5.22 -1.33 0.20
N GLU A 124 4.86 -2.06 1.25
CA GLU A 124 3.82 -1.66 2.21
C GLU A 124 4.18 -0.36 2.92
N LYS A 125 5.41 -0.23 3.43
CA LYS A 125 5.90 1.02 4.04
C LYS A 125 5.83 2.22 3.11
N ARG A 126 6.15 2.04 1.83
CA ARG A 126 6.08 3.12 0.83
C ARG A 126 4.64 3.56 0.56
N ILE A 127 3.71 2.62 0.52
CA ILE A 127 2.28 2.92 0.38
C ILE A 127 1.80 3.71 1.60
N ASP A 128 2.11 3.24 2.81
CA ASP A 128 1.72 3.92 4.05
C ASP A 128 2.30 5.34 4.14
N ASN A 129 3.57 5.52 3.79
CA ASN A 129 4.18 6.84 3.76
C ASN A 129 3.54 7.76 2.72
N ALA A 130 3.19 7.25 1.54
CA ALA A 130 2.48 8.02 0.53
C ALA A 130 1.09 8.44 1.02
N VAL A 131 0.36 7.54 1.68
CA VAL A 131 -0.96 7.83 2.27
C VAL A 131 -0.87 8.91 3.35
N LYS A 132 0.10 8.80 4.27
CA LYS A 132 0.37 9.82 5.30
C LYS A 132 0.72 11.17 4.69
N SER A 133 1.57 11.19 3.67
CA SER A 133 1.95 12.43 2.97
C SER A 133 0.74 13.13 2.33
N VAL A 134 -0.22 12.39 1.78
CA VAL A 134 -1.48 12.96 1.26
C VAL A 134 -2.35 13.52 2.38
N ALA A 135 -2.47 12.82 3.51
CA ALA A 135 -3.21 13.31 4.67
C ALA A 135 -2.60 14.61 5.23
N GLU A 136 -1.27 14.67 5.35
CA GLU A 136 -0.54 15.87 5.77
C GLU A 136 -0.77 17.05 4.82
N LEU A 137 -0.76 16.80 3.50
CA LEU A 137 -1.07 17.81 2.49
C LEU A 137 -2.49 18.37 2.66
N VAL A 138 -3.48 17.50 2.88
CA VAL A 138 -4.87 17.88 3.14
C VAL A 138 -4.98 18.74 4.39
N VAL A 139 -4.39 18.32 5.51
CA VAL A 139 -4.38 19.05 6.78
C VAL A 139 -3.72 20.43 6.61
N LYS A 140 -2.58 20.49 5.96
CA LYS A 140 -1.87 21.74 5.70
C LYS A 140 -2.70 22.70 4.88
N TYR A 141 -3.36 22.21 3.82
CA TYR A 141 -4.24 23.06 2.99
C TYR A 141 -5.43 23.59 3.80
N ILE A 142 -6.11 22.72 4.55
CA ILE A 142 -7.26 23.14 5.38
C ILE A 142 -6.84 24.24 6.36
N ASN A 143 -5.72 24.05 7.07
CA ASN A 143 -5.26 25.02 8.07
C ASN A 143 -4.85 26.37 7.46
N SER A 144 -4.32 26.38 6.25
CA SER A 144 -3.92 27.63 5.58
C SER A 144 -5.09 28.36 4.88
N HIS A 145 -6.22 27.69 4.63
CA HIS A 145 -7.39 28.24 3.94
C HIS A 145 -8.68 28.15 4.79
N ILE A 146 -8.54 28.12 6.11
CA ILE A 146 -9.65 27.82 7.03
C ILE A 146 -10.80 28.82 6.97
N SER A 147 -10.53 30.08 6.61
CA SER A 147 -11.52 31.14 6.40
C SER A 147 -12.24 31.03 5.04
N GLU A 148 -11.72 30.22 4.13
CA GLU A 148 -12.28 30.08 2.79
C GLU A 148 -13.25 28.88 2.68
N ASN A 149 -13.84 28.69 1.50
CA ASN A 149 -14.67 27.51 1.25
C ASN A 149 -13.77 26.29 1.04
N VAL A 150 -13.57 25.51 2.10
CA VAL A 150 -12.83 24.23 2.03
C VAL A 150 -13.83 23.07 1.99
N SER A 151 -13.95 22.45 0.83
CA SER A 151 -14.76 21.26 0.60
C SER A 151 -13.90 20.13 0.03
N THR A 152 -14.41 18.89 0.07
CA THR A 152 -13.74 17.75 -0.55
C THR A 152 -13.52 17.93 -2.05
N SER A 153 -14.44 18.68 -2.74
CA SER A 153 -14.29 19.02 -4.15
C SER A 153 -13.11 19.96 -4.37
N VAL A 154 -13.02 21.04 -3.60
CA VAL A 154 -11.89 21.99 -3.67
C VAL A 154 -10.56 21.26 -3.42
N LEU A 155 -10.51 20.39 -2.42
CA LEU A 155 -9.33 19.60 -2.15
C LEU A 155 -8.99 18.64 -3.31
N SER A 156 -10.00 18.06 -3.97
CA SER A 156 -9.82 17.23 -5.16
C SER A 156 -9.16 18.01 -6.30
N ASP A 157 -9.64 19.21 -6.55
CA ASP A 157 -9.14 20.10 -7.62
C ASP A 157 -7.68 20.53 -7.36
N VAL A 158 -7.37 20.85 -6.11
CA VAL A 158 -6.04 21.33 -5.70
C VAL A 158 -5.01 20.20 -5.64
N THR A 159 -5.40 19.02 -5.13
CA THR A 159 -4.46 17.91 -4.90
C THR A 159 -4.35 16.95 -6.08
N GLY A 160 -5.31 16.97 -7.01
CA GLY A 160 -5.42 16.02 -8.12
C GLY A 160 -5.91 14.62 -7.73
N TYR A 161 -6.24 14.40 -6.45
CA TYR A 161 -6.80 13.13 -5.97
C TYR A 161 -8.33 13.15 -6.03
N SER A 162 -8.96 12.00 -6.30
CA SER A 162 -10.42 11.91 -6.31
C SER A 162 -11.02 12.18 -4.91
N SER A 163 -12.22 12.78 -4.86
CA SER A 163 -12.96 13.06 -3.62
C SER A 163 -13.19 11.79 -2.78
N GLY A 164 -13.43 10.64 -3.43
CA GLY A 164 -13.58 9.35 -2.74
C GLY A 164 -12.29 8.90 -2.06
N TYR A 165 -11.15 9.06 -2.73
CA TYR A 165 -9.84 8.73 -2.17
C TYR A 165 -9.51 9.64 -0.98
N LEU A 166 -9.68 10.96 -1.10
CA LEU A 166 -9.45 11.92 -0.03
C LEU A 166 -10.36 11.64 1.19
N SER A 167 -11.64 11.32 0.96
CA SER A 167 -12.57 10.98 2.03
C SER A 167 -12.17 9.70 2.79
N ARG A 168 -11.63 8.70 2.07
CA ARG A 168 -11.12 7.46 2.68
C ARG A 168 -9.89 7.73 3.52
N ILE A 169 -8.90 8.45 2.96
CA ILE A 169 -7.66 8.80 3.66
C ILE A 169 -7.94 9.65 4.90
N SER A 170 -8.84 10.63 4.81
CA SER A 170 -9.20 11.46 5.96
C SER A 170 -9.72 10.61 7.12
N ARG A 171 -10.60 9.65 6.87
CA ARG A 171 -11.09 8.75 7.93
C ARG A 171 -10.01 7.83 8.48
N GLN A 172 -9.10 7.35 7.63
CA GLN A 172 -8.04 6.42 8.00
C GLN A 172 -6.93 7.12 8.81
N GLU A 173 -6.42 8.26 8.33
CA GLU A 173 -5.22 8.91 8.88
C GLU A 173 -5.56 10.07 9.84
N ILE A 174 -6.65 10.81 9.60
CA ILE A 174 -7.08 11.92 10.45
C ILE A 174 -8.12 11.45 11.49
N GLY A 175 -8.75 10.30 11.27
CA GLY A 175 -9.73 9.71 12.17
C GLY A 175 -11.15 10.27 12.03
N MET A 176 -11.39 11.23 11.10
CA MET A 176 -12.68 11.87 10.89
C MET A 176 -12.88 12.29 9.43
N SER A 177 -14.11 12.74 9.09
CA SER A 177 -14.35 13.28 7.74
C SER A 177 -13.66 14.63 7.57
N ILE A 178 -13.37 15.01 6.31
CA ILE A 178 -12.84 16.34 5.97
C ILE A 178 -13.73 17.44 6.49
N HIS A 179 -15.05 17.28 6.34
CA HIS A 179 -16.04 18.24 6.83
C HIS A 179 -15.95 18.43 8.36
N ASP A 180 -15.85 17.35 9.11
CA ASP A 180 -15.76 17.39 10.57
C ASP A 180 -14.43 18.02 11.01
N TYR A 181 -13.34 17.69 10.32
CA TYR A 181 -12.03 18.28 10.58
C TYR A 181 -12.03 19.80 10.35
N VAL A 182 -12.61 20.28 9.23
CA VAL A 182 -12.78 21.72 8.97
C VAL A 182 -13.63 22.39 10.05
N ALA A 183 -14.78 21.78 10.40
CA ALA A 183 -15.65 22.32 11.44
C ALA A 183 -14.96 22.42 12.80
N GLN A 184 -14.22 21.37 13.19
CA GLN A 184 -13.46 21.35 14.45
C GLN A 184 -12.34 22.41 14.45
N THR A 185 -11.58 22.51 13.35
CA THR A 185 -10.51 23.50 13.21
C THR A 185 -11.03 24.92 13.30
N ARG A 186 -12.16 25.22 12.65
CA ARG A 186 -12.85 26.53 12.73
C ARG A 186 -13.28 26.85 14.17
N MET A 187 -13.82 25.87 14.89
CA MET A 187 -14.24 26.08 16.28
C MET A 187 -13.05 26.31 17.20
N ASN A 188 -11.95 25.63 17.00
CA ASN A 188 -10.73 25.83 17.78
C ASN A 188 -10.15 27.24 17.53
N LEU A 189 -10.07 27.66 16.28
CA LEU A 189 -9.66 29.03 15.92
C LEU A 189 -10.58 30.09 16.55
N ALA A 190 -11.91 29.87 16.51
CA ALA A 190 -12.86 30.76 17.14
C ALA A 190 -12.64 30.91 18.65
N LYS A 191 -12.40 29.80 19.36
CA LYS A 191 -12.09 29.79 20.81
C LYS A 191 -10.84 30.62 21.09
N GLU A 192 -9.78 30.44 20.33
CA GLU A 192 -8.53 31.20 20.46
C GLU A 192 -8.74 32.67 20.23
N MET A 193 -9.45 33.06 19.15
CA MET A 193 -9.74 34.46 18.85
C MET A 193 -10.60 35.13 19.90
N LEU A 194 -11.58 34.42 20.45
CA LEU A 194 -12.47 34.97 21.49
C LEU A 194 -11.71 35.29 22.78
N VAL A 195 -10.70 34.51 23.15
CA VAL A 195 -9.91 34.71 24.35
C VAL A 195 -8.78 35.74 24.14
N ASN A 196 -8.08 35.62 23.01
CA ASN A 196 -6.84 36.33 22.78
C ASN A 196 -7.00 37.67 22.04
N THR A 197 -8.22 37.97 21.54
CA THR A 197 -8.48 39.21 20.79
C THR A 197 -9.72 39.96 21.30
N ASN A 198 -9.84 41.23 20.88
CA ASN A 198 -11.05 42.04 21.12
C ASN A 198 -11.95 42.14 19.88
N LEU A 199 -11.78 41.28 18.89
CA LEU A 199 -12.59 41.21 17.69
C LEU A 199 -14.08 41.07 18.04
N LYS A 200 -14.96 41.71 17.32
CA LYS A 200 -16.40 41.53 17.49
C LYS A 200 -16.82 40.12 17.06
N ILE A 201 -17.92 39.61 17.58
CA ILE A 201 -18.34 38.21 17.32
C ILE A 201 -18.53 37.94 15.81
N TYR A 202 -19.02 38.93 15.05
CA TYR A 202 -19.16 38.78 13.60
C TYR A 202 -17.81 38.72 12.89
N GLU A 203 -16.79 39.47 13.35
CA GLU A 203 -15.41 39.43 12.83
C GLU A 203 -14.75 38.07 13.11
N VAL A 204 -14.97 37.54 14.31
CA VAL A 204 -14.53 36.18 14.64
C VAL A 204 -15.19 35.13 13.74
N ALA A 205 -16.50 35.25 13.50
CA ALA A 205 -17.22 34.34 12.61
C ALA A 205 -16.65 34.38 11.18
N GLU A 206 -16.43 35.56 10.62
CA GLU A 206 -15.89 35.78 9.29
C GLU A 206 -14.45 35.19 9.17
N ASN A 207 -13.57 35.51 10.11
CA ASN A 207 -12.20 34.98 10.14
C ASN A 207 -12.14 33.46 10.28
N CYS A 208 -13.18 32.85 10.87
CA CYS A 208 -13.32 31.39 10.95
C CYS A 208 -14.06 30.78 9.74
N GLY A 209 -14.36 31.55 8.68
CA GLY A 209 -15.01 31.09 7.46
C GLY A 209 -16.52 30.86 7.59
N TYR A 210 -17.19 31.58 8.49
CA TYR A 210 -18.67 31.60 8.61
C TYR A 210 -19.25 32.91 8.07
N GLU A 211 -19.89 32.88 6.92
CA GLU A 211 -20.55 34.02 6.31
C GLU A 211 -21.76 34.52 7.14
N ASN A 212 -22.42 33.63 7.87
CA ASN A 212 -23.57 33.92 8.67
C ASN A 212 -23.27 33.88 10.17
N THR A 213 -23.21 35.01 10.82
CA THR A 213 -22.91 35.14 12.25
C THR A 213 -23.92 34.43 13.14
N THR A 214 -25.23 34.46 12.78
CA THR A 214 -26.28 33.76 13.56
C THR A 214 -26.07 32.25 13.52
N TYR A 215 -25.71 31.69 12.36
CA TYR A 215 -25.36 30.27 12.20
C TYR A 215 -24.12 29.95 13.01
N PHE A 216 -23.06 30.77 12.94
CA PHE A 216 -21.86 30.62 13.76
C PHE A 216 -22.19 30.53 15.26
N ILE A 217 -22.97 31.49 15.81
CA ILE A 217 -23.36 31.49 17.24
C ILE A 217 -24.07 30.19 17.62
N LYS A 218 -24.99 29.72 16.75
CA LYS A 218 -25.67 28.43 16.96
C LYS A 218 -24.71 27.24 17.01
N ILE A 219 -23.82 27.11 16.03
CA ILE A 219 -22.87 25.99 15.97
C ILE A 219 -21.85 26.07 17.11
N PHE A 220 -21.37 27.28 17.42
CA PHE A 220 -20.44 27.44 18.55
C PHE A 220 -21.09 27.01 19.88
N ARG A 221 -22.35 27.39 20.11
CA ARG A 221 -23.10 26.98 21.29
C ARG A 221 -23.33 25.47 21.33
N ILE A 222 -23.63 24.85 20.20
CA ILE A 222 -23.76 23.37 20.13
C ILE A 222 -22.41 22.71 20.49
N SER A 223 -21.29 23.25 19.99
CA SER A 223 -19.96 22.69 20.21
C SER A 223 -19.42 22.90 21.64
N THR A 224 -19.76 24.04 22.29
CA THR A 224 -19.15 24.45 23.57
C THR A 224 -20.14 24.49 24.74
N GLY A 225 -21.42 24.37 24.48
CA GLY A 225 -22.50 24.49 25.47
C GLY A 225 -22.89 25.94 25.82
N ILE A 226 -22.12 26.95 25.44
CA ILE A 226 -22.32 28.37 25.77
C ILE A 226 -22.16 29.27 24.55
N THR A 227 -22.64 30.53 24.62
CA THR A 227 -22.48 31.46 23.52
C THR A 227 -21.03 31.93 23.36
N PRO A 228 -20.62 32.41 22.18
CA PRO A 228 -19.29 33.01 21.97
C PRO A 228 -19.00 34.15 22.94
N GLN A 229 -20.00 34.99 23.26
CA GLN A 229 -19.89 36.10 24.21
C GLN A 229 -19.60 35.58 25.64
N ASP A 230 -20.35 34.58 26.10
CA ASP A 230 -20.14 33.99 27.43
C ASP A 230 -18.78 33.28 27.50
N TYR A 231 -18.36 32.64 26.41
CA TYR A 231 -17.06 32.01 26.32
C TYR A 231 -15.90 33.02 26.49
N ARG A 232 -16.00 34.17 25.81
CA ARG A 232 -15.06 35.30 25.95
C ARG A 232 -14.97 35.79 27.38
N LEU A 233 -16.12 36.00 28.03
CA LEU A 233 -16.15 36.49 29.43
C LEU A 233 -15.48 35.50 30.39
N LYS A 234 -15.69 34.20 30.21
CA LYS A 234 -15.06 33.18 31.03
C LYS A 234 -13.55 33.01 30.78
N GLY A 235 -13.09 33.25 29.56
CA GLY A 235 -11.67 33.07 29.21
C GLY A 235 -10.76 34.24 29.58
N LYS A 236 -11.33 35.35 30.07
CA LYS A 236 -10.58 36.56 30.53
C LYS A 236 -10.42 36.60 32.06
N HIS A 237 -10.88 35.56 32.76
CA HIS A 237 -10.67 35.34 34.20
C HIS A 237 -9.76 34.16 34.44
#